data_badcd88697989b370c5230f2459d1eb5
#
_entry.id   badcd88697989b370c5230f2459d1eb5
#
_cell.length_a   1.000
_cell.length_b   1.000
_cell.length_c   1.000
_cell.angle_alpha   90.00
_cell.angle_beta   90.00
_cell.angle_gamma   90.00
#
_symmetry.space_group_name_H-M   'P 1'
#
loop_
_entity.id
_entity.type
_entity.pdbx_description
1 polymer ?
#
loop_
_entity_poly.entity_id
_entity_poly.type
_entity_poly.pdbx_seq_one_letter_code
_entity_poly.pdbx_strand_id
1 'polypeptide(L)'
;PQNENYVAVEDGVCVAAVGAYSHEIRVCGTIIPCRGIGNVAVARAARGRGYMKDCMRMALTDMVRDGIALSTLGGRRQRYRYFGYEKAGICYTFAVNADNLRHTLGADWISGR
;
A
#
# COMPACT_ATOMS: atom_id res chain seq x y z
N PRO A 1 -5.65 -9.37 -12.53
CA PRO A 1 -4.64 -10.33 -12.13
C PRO A 1 -3.51 -9.71 -11.35
N GLN A 2 -3.33 -8.40 -11.47
CA GLN A 2 -2.28 -7.71 -10.74
C GLN A 2 -2.68 -7.31 -9.34
N ASN A 3 -3.98 -7.32 -9.05
CA ASN A 3 -4.48 -6.90 -7.75
C ASN A 3 -5.28 -8.02 -7.12
N GLU A 4 -4.98 -8.31 -5.87
CA GLU A 4 -5.72 -9.30 -5.10
C GLU A 4 -6.15 -8.68 -3.79
N ASN A 5 -7.32 -9.11 -3.30
CA ASN A 5 -7.82 -8.66 -2.01
C ASN A 5 -8.00 -9.88 -1.11
N TYR A 6 -7.43 -9.80 0.08
CA TYR A 6 -7.57 -10.81 1.10
C TYR A 6 -8.57 -10.29 2.12
N VAL A 7 -9.63 -11.03 2.33
CA VAL A 7 -10.74 -10.54 3.15
C VAL A 7 -11.08 -11.54 4.25
N ALA A 8 -11.55 -11.01 5.37
CA ALA A 8 -12.14 -11.81 6.42
C ALA A 8 -13.64 -11.52 6.43
N VAL A 9 -14.44 -12.56 6.44
CA VAL A 9 -15.89 -12.47 6.40
C VAL A 9 -16.47 -13.08 7.67
N GLU A 10 -17.37 -12.34 8.31
CA GLU A 10 -18.06 -12.81 9.51
C GLU A 10 -19.56 -12.58 9.28
N ASP A 11 -20.32 -13.66 9.38
CA ASP A 11 -21.78 -13.63 9.17
C ASP A 11 -22.18 -12.99 7.83
N GLY A 12 -21.43 -13.31 6.77
CA GLY A 12 -21.71 -12.80 5.45
C GLY A 12 -21.26 -11.37 5.20
N VAL A 13 -20.60 -10.74 6.17
CA VAL A 13 -20.15 -9.35 6.06
C VAL A 13 -18.62 -9.31 6.06
N CYS A 14 -18.04 -8.57 5.12
CA CYS A 14 -16.61 -8.36 5.07
C CYS A 14 -16.21 -7.46 6.23
N VAL A 15 -15.40 -7.98 7.15
CA VAL A 15 -14.98 -7.23 8.35
C VAL A 15 -13.52 -6.83 8.34
N ALA A 16 -12.74 -7.37 7.41
CA ALA A 16 -11.35 -6.97 7.26
C ALA A 16 -10.90 -7.20 5.83
N ALA A 17 -9.97 -6.41 5.37
CA ALA A 17 -9.43 -6.54 4.02
C ALA A 17 -8.00 -6.06 3.98
N VAL A 18 -7.20 -6.74 3.16
CA VAL A 18 -5.84 -6.33 2.83
C VAL A 18 -5.72 -6.44 1.32
N GLY A 19 -5.34 -5.34 0.67
CA GLY A 19 -5.11 -5.33 -0.76
C GLY A 19 -3.64 -5.60 -1.08
N ALA A 20 -3.40 -6.40 -2.10
CA ALA A 20 -2.06 -6.64 -2.61
C ALA A 20 -2.06 -6.33 -4.10
N TYR A 21 -1.06 -5.58 -4.55
CA TYR A 21 -0.98 -5.20 -5.95
C TYR A 21 0.45 -5.39 -6.45
N SER A 22 0.55 -5.91 -7.66
CA SER A 22 1.84 -6.21 -8.27
C SER A 22 2.41 -4.96 -8.92
N HIS A 23 3.70 -4.75 -8.74
CA HIS A 23 4.42 -3.69 -9.43
C HIS A 23 5.88 -4.10 -9.55
N GLU A 24 6.66 -3.24 -10.19
CA GLU A 24 8.08 -3.50 -10.40
C GLU A 24 8.87 -2.32 -9.92
N ILE A 25 10.06 -2.58 -9.40
CA ILE A 25 11.03 -1.53 -9.12
C ILE A 25 12.29 -1.80 -9.91
N ARG A 26 12.99 -0.73 -10.25
CA ARG A 26 14.26 -0.82 -10.97
C ARG A 26 15.38 -0.46 -10.03
N VAL A 27 16.33 -1.37 -9.87
CA VAL A 27 17.49 -1.16 -9.02
C VAL A 27 18.72 -1.48 -9.84
N CYS A 28 19.59 -0.48 -10.03
CA CYS A 28 20.84 -0.64 -10.78
C CYS A 28 20.63 -1.31 -12.14
N GLY A 29 19.58 -0.91 -12.84
CA GLY A 29 19.26 -1.44 -14.17
C GLY A 29 18.55 -2.78 -14.16
N THR A 30 18.31 -3.35 -13.00
CA THR A 30 17.60 -4.62 -12.87
C THR A 30 16.16 -4.37 -12.44
N ILE A 31 15.22 -5.04 -13.09
CA ILE A 31 13.81 -4.94 -12.74
C ILE A 31 13.49 -6.05 -11.74
N ILE A 32 12.93 -5.65 -10.61
CA ILE A 32 12.59 -6.57 -9.53
C ILE A 32 11.08 -6.59 -9.36
N PRO A 33 10.46 -7.77 -9.50
CA PRO A 33 9.01 -7.85 -9.23
C PRO A 33 8.74 -7.66 -7.75
N CYS A 34 7.78 -6.80 -7.46
CA CYS A 34 7.38 -6.46 -6.11
C CYS A 34 5.88 -6.62 -5.96
N ARG A 35 5.46 -6.76 -4.72
CA ARG A 35 4.03 -6.73 -4.43
C ARG A 35 3.80 -5.77 -3.28
N GLY A 36 2.96 -4.77 -3.51
CA GLY A 36 2.64 -3.77 -2.50
C GLY A 36 1.43 -4.17 -1.71
N ILE A 37 1.39 -3.71 -0.46
CA ILE A 37 0.24 -3.89 0.43
C ILE A 37 -0.44 -2.54 0.56
N GLY A 38 -1.76 -2.52 0.39
CA GLY A 38 -2.54 -1.31 0.53
C GLY A 38 -3.98 -1.61 0.91
N ASN A 39 -4.74 -0.55 1.15
CA ASN A 39 -6.15 -0.67 1.50
C ASN A 39 -6.40 -1.61 2.67
N VAL A 40 -5.52 -1.55 3.67
CA VAL A 40 -5.67 -2.36 4.88
C VAL A 40 -6.77 -1.75 5.74
N ALA A 41 -7.80 -2.51 6.03
CA ALA A 41 -8.92 -2.03 6.80
C ALA A 41 -9.51 -3.13 7.65
N VAL A 42 -9.97 -2.77 8.84
CA VAL A 42 -10.67 -3.68 9.74
C VAL A 42 -11.87 -2.93 10.29
N ALA A 43 -13.05 -3.52 10.23
CA ALA A 43 -14.25 -2.93 10.82
C ALA A 43 -14.02 -2.71 12.32
N ARG A 44 -14.49 -1.58 12.82
CA ARG A 44 -14.25 -1.20 14.21
C ARG A 44 -14.69 -2.30 15.18
N ALA A 45 -15.86 -2.90 14.95
CA ALA A 45 -16.39 -3.93 15.82
C ALA A 45 -15.60 -5.24 15.75
N ALA A 46 -14.80 -5.43 14.72
CA ALA A 46 -14.03 -6.66 14.53
C ALA A 46 -12.57 -6.52 14.94
N ARG A 47 -12.15 -5.36 15.43
CA ARG A 47 -10.77 -5.14 15.84
C ARG A 47 -10.42 -6.00 17.04
N GLY A 48 -9.15 -6.38 17.12
CA GLY A 48 -8.65 -7.20 18.22
C GLY A 48 -8.88 -8.69 18.07
N ARG A 49 -9.43 -9.13 16.93
CA ARG A 49 -9.70 -10.55 16.67
C ARG A 49 -8.67 -11.21 15.77
N GLY A 50 -7.64 -10.47 15.35
CA GLY A 50 -6.58 -11.03 14.54
C GLY A 50 -6.89 -11.12 13.05
N TYR A 51 -7.95 -10.54 12.57
CA TYR A 51 -8.32 -10.63 11.15
C TYR A 51 -7.28 -9.99 10.24
N MET A 52 -6.73 -8.84 10.64
CA MET A 52 -5.71 -8.18 9.83
C MET A 52 -4.46 -9.06 9.72
N LYS A 53 -4.07 -9.68 10.83
CA LYS A 53 -2.91 -10.59 10.82
C LYS A 53 -3.14 -11.78 9.92
N ASP A 54 -4.34 -12.33 9.94
CA ASP A 54 -4.67 -13.48 9.10
C ASP A 54 -4.62 -13.10 7.62
N CYS A 55 -5.18 -11.95 7.26
CA CYS A 55 -5.15 -11.47 5.89
C CYS A 55 -3.72 -11.18 5.43
N MET A 56 -2.91 -10.54 6.29
CA MET A 56 -1.52 -10.28 5.97
C MET A 56 -0.73 -11.58 5.78
N ARG A 57 -0.97 -12.57 6.63
CA ARG A 57 -0.29 -13.86 6.48
C ARG A 57 -0.63 -14.52 5.16
N MET A 58 -1.88 -14.48 4.75
CA MET A 58 -2.28 -15.03 3.46
C MET A 58 -1.58 -14.31 2.31
N ALA A 59 -1.55 -12.98 2.38
CA ALA A 59 -0.88 -12.20 1.34
C ALA A 59 0.61 -12.53 1.26
N LEU A 60 1.28 -12.60 2.40
CA LEU A 60 2.70 -12.88 2.44
C LEU A 60 3.01 -14.32 2.01
N THR A 61 2.15 -15.27 2.38
CA THR A 61 2.31 -16.66 1.95
C THR A 61 2.22 -16.77 0.43
N ASP A 62 1.28 -16.06 -0.17
CA ASP A 62 1.15 -16.05 -1.63
C ASP A 62 2.36 -15.42 -2.30
N MET A 63 2.93 -14.37 -1.70
CA MET A 63 4.14 -13.75 -2.22
C MET A 63 5.31 -14.74 -2.24
N VAL A 64 5.48 -15.51 -1.16
CA VAL A 64 6.53 -16.51 -1.10
C VAL A 64 6.30 -17.60 -2.16
N ARG A 65 5.08 -18.08 -2.28
CA ARG A 65 4.72 -19.08 -3.28
C ARG A 65 5.00 -18.58 -4.70
N ASP A 66 4.70 -17.30 -4.96
CA ASP A 66 4.84 -16.72 -6.30
C ASP A 66 6.25 -16.20 -6.58
N GLY A 67 7.17 -16.36 -5.65
CA GLY A 67 8.57 -15.95 -5.84
C GLY A 67 8.79 -14.45 -5.84
N ILE A 68 7.93 -13.70 -5.16
CA ILE A 68 8.06 -12.24 -5.06
C ILE A 68 9.21 -11.92 -4.10
N ALA A 69 10.20 -11.19 -4.61
CA ALA A 69 11.41 -10.92 -3.84
C ALA A 69 11.23 -9.79 -2.82
N LEU A 70 10.29 -8.88 -3.04
CA LEU A 70 10.19 -7.67 -2.24
C LEU A 70 8.75 -7.24 -2.12
N SER A 71 8.38 -6.82 -0.91
CA SER A 71 7.06 -6.26 -0.67
C SER A 71 7.21 -4.86 -0.10
N THR A 72 6.32 -3.97 -0.50
CA THR A 72 6.34 -2.58 -0.05
C THR A 72 4.99 -2.23 0.57
N LEU A 73 5.01 -1.28 1.49
CA LEU A 73 3.77 -0.70 1.99
C LEU A 73 4.03 0.67 2.59
N GLY A 74 2.98 1.50 2.58
CA GLY A 74 2.99 2.75 3.31
C GLY A 74 2.19 2.56 4.58
N GLY A 75 2.76 2.90 5.72
CA GLY A 75 2.05 2.73 6.97
C GLY A 75 2.95 2.89 8.17
N ARG A 76 2.42 2.56 9.32
CA ARG A 76 3.14 2.71 10.58
C ARG A 76 4.05 1.53 10.83
N ARG A 77 5.30 1.82 11.12
CA ARG A 77 6.30 0.80 11.43
C ARG A 77 5.85 -0.10 12.58
N GLN A 78 5.27 0.47 13.63
CA GLN A 78 4.85 -0.32 14.78
C GLN A 78 3.83 -1.38 14.43
N ARG A 79 2.98 -1.10 13.46
CA ARG A 79 1.94 -2.04 13.02
C ARG A 79 2.49 -3.16 12.16
N TYR A 80 3.43 -2.84 11.27
CA TYR A 80 3.85 -3.78 10.23
C TYR A 80 5.20 -4.44 10.49
N ARG A 81 5.95 -3.96 11.48
CA ARG A 81 7.23 -4.55 11.85
C ARG A 81 7.09 -6.04 12.19
N TYR A 82 5.98 -6.41 12.78
CA TYR A 82 5.69 -7.80 13.13
C TYR A 82 5.80 -8.73 11.92
N PHE A 83 5.51 -8.24 10.74
CA PHE A 83 5.55 -9.04 9.51
C PHE A 83 6.88 -8.91 8.77
N GLY A 84 7.85 -8.25 9.34
CA GLY A 84 9.17 -8.11 8.73
C GLY A 84 9.38 -6.81 7.95
N TYR A 85 8.41 -5.91 7.95
CA TYR A 85 8.55 -4.65 7.24
C TYR A 85 9.40 -3.68 8.05
N GLU A 86 10.29 -3.00 7.37
CA GLU A 86 11.11 -1.95 7.96
C GLU A 86 11.11 -0.73 7.06
N LYS A 87 11.48 0.40 7.64
CA LYS A 87 11.56 1.64 6.89
C LYS A 87 12.60 1.53 5.78
N ALA A 88 12.25 2.00 4.61
CA ALA A 88 13.16 2.06 3.49
C ALA A 88 12.79 3.28 2.64
N GLY A 89 13.78 4.12 2.39
CA GLY A 89 13.58 5.29 1.56
C GLY A 89 12.81 6.40 2.24
N ILE A 90 12.64 7.46 1.51
CA ILE A 90 11.94 8.67 1.96
C ILE A 90 10.95 9.05 0.88
N CYS A 91 9.74 9.40 1.30
CA CYS A 91 8.73 9.88 0.38
C CYS A 91 8.45 11.35 0.65
N TYR A 92 8.61 12.18 -0.36
CA TYR A 92 8.27 13.59 -0.28
C TYR A 92 6.93 13.82 -0.93
N THR A 93 6.04 14.49 -0.21
CA THR A 93 4.73 14.83 -0.73
C THR A 93 4.65 16.33 -0.93
N PHE A 94 4.31 16.74 -2.14
CA PHE A 94 4.14 18.14 -2.48
C PHE A 94 2.67 18.39 -2.76
N ALA A 95 2.07 19.29 -2.00
CA ALA A 95 0.69 19.68 -2.23
C ALA A 95 0.69 20.90 -3.15
N VAL A 96 0.08 20.76 -4.32
CA VAL A 96 0.04 21.82 -5.32
C VAL A 96 -1.43 22.14 -5.61
N ASN A 97 -1.80 23.40 -5.48
CA ASN A 97 -3.14 23.86 -5.83
C ASN A 97 -3.05 25.10 -6.71
N ALA A 98 -4.19 25.59 -7.15
CA ALA A 98 -4.23 26.74 -8.06
C ALA A 98 -3.56 27.97 -7.46
N ASP A 99 -3.73 28.21 -6.17
CA ASP A 99 -3.13 29.36 -5.53
C ASP A 99 -1.61 29.26 -5.49
N ASN A 100 -1.08 28.10 -5.17
CA ASN A 100 0.37 27.89 -5.16
C ASN A 100 0.97 28.07 -6.54
N LEU A 101 0.33 27.54 -7.55
CA LEU A 101 0.81 27.70 -8.92
C LEU A 101 0.73 29.17 -9.36
N ARG A 102 -0.32 29.87 -8.96
CA ARG A 102 -0.48 31.27 -9.31
C ARG A 102 0.62 32.12 -8.70
N HIS A 103 1.00 31.87 -7.47
CA HIS A 103 2.08 32.59 -6.81
C HIS A 103 3.43 32.33 -7.45
N THR A 104 3.67 31.10 -7.86
CA THR A 104 4.98 30.70 -8.38
C THR A 104 5.14 30.98 -9.86
N LEU A 105 4.12 30.68 -10.67
CA LEU A 105 4.19 30.70 -12.12
C LEU A 105 3.35 31.79 -12.76
N GLY A 106 2.51 32.45 -11.97
CA GLY A 106 1.63 33.49 -12.48
C GLY A 106 0.30 32.91 -12.96
N ALA A 107 -0.72 33.81 -13.00
CA ALA A 107 -2.06 33.40 -13.35
C ALA A 107 -2.19 32.93 -14.81
N ASP A 108 -1.39 33.51 -15.70
CA ASP A 108 -1.44 33.17 -17.12
C ASP A 108 -1.05 31.73 -17.38
N TRP A 109 -0.09 31.23 -16.62
CA TRP A 109 0.33 29.84 -16.78
C TRP A 109 -0.82 28.87 -16.50
N ILE A 110 -1.62 29.18 -15.48
CA ILE A 110 -2.77 28.34 -15.11
C ILE A 110 -3.89 28.50 -16.12
N SER A 111 -4.18 29.74 -16.49
CA SER A 111 -5.28 30.05 -17.39
C SER A 111 -5.01 29.57 -18.82
N GLY A 112 -3.78 29.48 -19.22
CA GLY A 112 -3.41 29.05 -20.55
C GLY A 112 -3.57 27.55 -20.80
N ARG A 113 -4.06 26.86 -19.80
CA ARG A 113 -4.38 25.46 -19.96
C ARG A 113 -5.76 25.26 -20.52
#